data_1d9b1f4f9244b40a3d79a68b14f6faee
#
_entry.id   1d9b1f4f9244b40a3d79a68b14f6faee
#
_cell.length_a   1.000
_cell.length_b   1.000
_cell.length_c   1.000
_cell.angle_alpha   90.00
_cell.angle_beta   90.00
_cell.angle_gamma   90.00
#
_symmetry.space_group_name_H-M   'P 1'
#
loop_
_entity.id
_entity.type
_entity.pdbx_description
1 polymer ?
#
loop_
_entity_poly.entity_id
_entity_poly.type
_entity_poly.pdbx_seq_one_letter_code
_entity_poly.pdbx_strand_id
1 'polypeptide(L)'
;MRAELGAEHPLVRELFQGRDDAAVLEALRKDPSEAFQKAARELVQKNQAAQAVISEHQVRIAKARFKVYGTSTYPDATGTLRLSYGAIETYPMEGTLAQPFTTFAGLYDRADAWGPRAENGSWALPERWKQRRAKLNLSTPYNYITTNDITGGNSGSPIVNRAGELVGLAFDGNIESLPGRYYYDGRTNRTLSVDPRGILEVLNKVFDAPHLAKELGGTR
;
A
#
# COMPACT_ATOMS: atom_id res chain seq x y z
N MET A 1 16.98 -12.46 -7.84
CA MET A 1 17.98 -13.56 -7.73
C MET A 1 19.29 -13.20 -8.41
N ARG A 2 19.35 -12.98 -9.74
CA ARG A 2 20.59 -12.64 -10.45
C ARG A 2 21.24 -11.33 -9.97
N ALA A 3 20.45 -10.33 -9.67
CA ALA A 3 20.91 -9.04 -9.13
C ALA A 3 21.40 -9.15 -7.67
N GLU A 4 20.88 -10.09 -6.89
CA GLU A 4 21.21 -10.21 -5.47
C GLU A 4 22.36 -11.19 -5.20
N LEU A 5 22.46 -12.25 -6.01
CA LEU A 5 23.51 -13.27 -5.85
C LEU A 5 24.75 -12.97 -6.69
N GLY A 6 24.62 -12.11 -7.72
CA GLY A 6 25.67 -11.85 -8.69
C GLY A 6 25.77 -12.92 -9.79
N ALA A 7 26.23 -12.52 -10.98
CA ALA A 7 26.30 -13.39 -12.16
C ALA A 7 27.26 -14.58 -11.98
N GLU A 8 28.25 -14.44 -11.13
CA GLU A 8 29.28 -15.44 -10.86
C GLU A 8 28.90 -16.47 -9.80
N HIS A 9 27.76 -16.29 -9.12
CA HIS A 9 27.31 -17.23 -8.10
C HIS A 9 27.03 -18.61 -8.74
N PRO A 10 27.52 -19.73 -8.16
CA PRO A 10 27.38 -21.06 -8.76
C PRO A 10 25.95 -21.41 -9.16
N LEU A 11 24.97 -21.07 -8.33
CA LEU A 11 23.55 -21.30 -8.60
C LEU A 11 23.01 -20.46 -9.76
N VAL A 12 23.50 -19.23 -9.92
CA VAL A 12 23.14 -18.39 -11.05
C VAL A 12 23.72 -18.96 -12.34
N ARG A 13 24.98 -19.39 -12.31
CA ARG A 13 25.60 -20.08 -13.46
C ARG A 13 24.86 -21.36 -13.84
N GLU A 14 24.51 -22.19 -12.84
CA GLU A 14 23.81 -23.47 -13.06
C GLU A 14 22.39 -23.27 -13.60
N LEU A 15 21.62 -22.31 -13.04
CA LEU A 15 20.25 -22.04 -13.49
C LEU A 15 20.19 -21.37 -14.86
N PHE A 16 21.07 -20.40 -15.09
CA PHE A 16 21.00 -19.61 -16.31
C PHE A 16 21.74 -20.25 -17.49
N GLN A 17 22.88 -20.90 -17.28
CA GLN A 17 23.63 -21.60 -18.33
C GLN A 17 23.63 -20.87 -19.70
N GLY A 18 23.74 -19.53 -19.69
CA GLY A 18 23.66 -18.72 -20.88
C GLY A 18 22.24 -18.43 -21.40
N ARG A 19 21.19 -18.85 -20.71
CA ARG A 19 19.80 -18.54 -21.05
C ARG A 19 19.41 -17.16 -20.54
N ASP A 20 18.42 -16.55 -21.19
CA ASP A 20 17.79 -15.33 -20.69
C ASP A 20 16.80 -15.62 -19.55
N ASP A 21 16.36 -14.57 -18.88
CA ASP A 21 15.47 -14.66 -17.71
C ASP A 21 14.11 -15.30 -18.06
N ALA A 22 13.61 -15.09 -19.28
CA ALA A 22 12.34 -15.65 -19.74
C ALA A 22 12.44 -17.18 -19.98
N ALA A 23 13.51 -17.63 -20.60
CA ALA A 23 13.77 -19.05 -20.83
C ALA A 23 13.98 -19.80 -19.52
N VAL A 24 14.63 -19.18 -18.53
CA VAL A 24 14.79 -19.76 -17.18
C VAL A 24 13.45 -19.86 -16.45
N LEU A 25 12.61 -18.81 -16.50
CA LEU A 25 11.27 -18.84 -15.90
C LEU A 25 10.37 -19.91 -16.52
N GLU A 26 10.45 -20.12 -17.83
CA GLU A 26 9.69 -21.15 -18.51
C GLU A 26 10.17 -22.55 -18.13
N ALA A 27 11.49 -22.76 -18.06
CA ALA A 27 12.07 -24.02 -17.61
C ALA A 27 11.69 -24.35 -16.17
N LEU A 28 11.69 -23.35 -15.26
CA LEU A 28 11.29 -23.50 -13.85
C LEU A 28 9.79 -23.80 -13.68
N ARG A 29 8.94 -23.31 -14.59
CA ARG A 29 7.50 -23.64 -14.59
C ARG A 29 7.24 -25.09 -15.03
N LYS A 30 8.07 -25.64 -15.92
CA LYS A 30 7.91 -26.99 -16.46
C LYS A 30 8.49 -28.07 -15.55
N ASP A 31 9.59 -27.77 -14.85
CA ASP A 31 10.26 -28.70 -13.94
C ASP A 31 10.95 -27.90 -12.81
N PRO A 32 10.35 -27.83 -11.61
CA PRO A 32 11.00 -27.25 -10.43
C PRO A 32 12.12 -28.18 -9.96
N SER A 33 13.23 -28.18 -10.68
CA SER A 33 14.38 -29.02 -10.46
C SER A 33 14.94 -28.92 -9.03
N GLU A 34 15.61 -29.98 -8.58
CA GLU A 34 16.31 -30.05 -7.29
C GLU A 34 17.28 -28.86 -7.08
N ALA A 35 17.91 -28.38 -8.15
CA ALA A 35 18.78 -27.20 -8.15
C ALA A 35 18.03 -25.91 -7.75
N PHE A 36 16.80 -25.71 -8.23
CA PHE A 36 15.98 -24.55 -7.82
C PHE A 36 15.57 -24.64 -6.36
N GLN A 37 15.13 -25.81 -5.90
CA GLN A 37 14.76 -26.02 -4.50
C GLN A 37 15.97 -25.81 -3.56
N LYS A 38 17.16 -26.21 -3.97
CA LYS A 38 18.41 -25.97 -3.24
C LYS A 38 18.71 -24.47 -3.18
N ALA A 39 18.66 -23.77 -4.33
CA ALA A 39 18.87 -22.32 -4.42
C ALA A 39 17.86 -21.54 -3.57
N ALA A 40 16.60 -21.93 -3.62
CA ALA A 40 15.54 -21.31 -2.81
C ALA A 40 15.80 -21.52 -1.31
N ARG A 41 16.19 -22.73 -0.90
CA ARG A 41 16.52 -23.04 0.52
C ARG A 41 17.71 -22.21 1.01
N GLU A 42 18.79 -22.11 0.24
CA GLU A 42 19.97 -21.29 0.61
C GLU A 42 19.62 -19.80 0.73
N LEU A 43 18.80 -19.26 -0.18
CA LEU A 43 18.30 -17.89 -0.10
C LEU A 43 17.43 -17.65 1.14
N VAL A 44 16.53 -18.59 1.43
CA VAL A 44 15.68 -18.53 2.62
C VAL A 44 16.53 -18.58 3.90
N GLN A 45 17.51 -19.47 3.98
CA GLN A 45 18.41 -19.56 5.14
C GLN A 45 19.23 -18.28 5.32
N LYS A 46 19.79 -17.73 4.23
CA LYS A 46 20.53 -16.47 4.28
C LYS A 46 19.64 -15.29 4.72
N ASN A 47 18.41 -15.24 4.23
CA ASN A 47 17.44 -14.24 4.66
C ASN A 47 17.03 -14.42 6.12
N GLN A 48 16.83 -15.66 6.59
CA GLN A 48 16.52 -15.94 8.00
C GLN A 48 17.65 -15.50 8.94
N ALA A 49 18.91 -15.72 8.58
CA ALA A 49 20.06 -15.25 9.36
C ALA A 49 20.09 -13.70 9.44
N ALA A 50 19.85 -13.00 8.33
CA ALA A 50 19.76 -11.56 8.32
C ALA A 50 18.58 -11.04 9.15
N GLN A 51 17.41 -11.70 9.05
CA GLN A 51 16.24 -11.34 9.84
C GLN A 51 16.45 -11.57 11.35
N ALA A 52 17.19 -12.58 11.75
CA ALA A 52 17.53 -12.81 13.15
C ALA A 52 18.37 -11.65 13.72
N VAL A 53 19.37 -11.18 12.99
CA VAL A 53 20.19 -10.01 13.37
C VAL A 53 19.33 -8.76 13.46
N ILE A 54 18.48 -8.50 12.47
CA ILE A 54 17.56 -7.37 12.46
C ILE A 54 16.65 -7.41 13.69
N SER A 55 16.03 -8.56 13.97
CA SER A 55 15.13 -8.75 15.12
C SER A 55 15.83 -8.50 16.45
N GLU A 56 17.06 -8.98 16.61
CA GLU A 56 17.86 -8.70 17.83
C GLU A 56 18.05 -7.20 18.04
N HIS A 57 18.47 -6.49 16.99
CA HIS A 57 18.68 -5.04 17.08
C HIS A 57 17.36 -4.27 17.29
N GLN A 58 16.26 -4.69 16.67
CA GLN A 58 14.94 -4.09 16.93
C GLN A 58 14.53 -4.21 18.39
N VAL A 59 14.75 -5.37 19.03
CA VAL A 59 14.49 -5.55 20.47
C VAL A 59 15.35 -4.62 21.32
N ARG A 60 16.62 -4.43 20.96
CA ARG A 60 17.54 -3.51 21.69
C ARG A 60 17.07 -2.05 21.54
N ILE A 61 16.68 -1.64 20.33
CA ILE A 61 16.12 -0.30 20.07
C ILE A 61 14.82 -0.10 20.84
N ALA A 62 13.90 -1.07 20.80
CA ALA A 62 12.65 -1.02 21.53
C ALA A 62 12.88 -0.83 23.05
N LYS A 63 13.81 -1.61 23.64
CA LYS A 63 14.17 -1.45 25.06
C LYS A 63 14.74 -0.05 25.37
N ALA A 64 15.56 0.52 24.48
CA ALA A 64 16.08 1.87 24.65
C ALA A 64 14.97 2.93 24.56
N ARG A 65 14.05 2.79 23.59
CA ARG A 65 12.87 3.66 23.45
C ARG A 65 11.99 3.60 24.70
N PHE A 66 11.70 2.41 25.20
CA PHE A 66 10.93 2.26 26.44
C PHE A 66 11.60 2.91 27.67
N LYS A 67 12.93 2.88 27.76
CA LYS A 67 13.66 3.58 28.83
C LYS A 67 13.51 5.10 28.74
N VAL A 68 13.45 5.65 27.52
CA VAL A 68 13.39 7.12 27.29
C VAL A 68 11.95 7.62 27.38
N TYR A 69 11.01 6.93 26.73
CA TYR A 69 9.64 7.40 26.52
C TYR A 69 8.60 6.69 27.40
N GLY A 70 9.00 5.64 28.13
CA GLY A 70 8.07 4.85 28.94
C GLY A 70 6.99 4.19 28.09
N THR A 71 5.76 4.17 28.62
CA THR A 71 4.58 3.61 27.96
C THR A 71 3.85 4.60 27.03
N SER A 72 4.41 5.79 26.79
CA SER A 72 3.82 6.79 25.89
C SER A 72 3.97 6.43 24.42
N THR A 73 4.85 5.47 24.10
CA THR A 73 5.01 4.94 22.75
C THR A 73 4.40 3.55 22.66
N TYR A 74 3.57 3.32 21.67
CA TYR A 74 3.00 2.01 21.39
C TYR A 74 4.04 1.06 20.77
N PRO A 75 3.91 -0.27 20.95
CA PRO A 75 4.82 -1.27 20.39
C PRO A 75 4.63 -1.42 18.89
N ASP A 76 5.63 -2.00 18.23
CA ASP A 76 5.51 -2.42 16.83
C ASP A 76 4.42 -3.48 16.65
N ALA A 77 3.92 -3.62 15.42
CA ALA A 77 2.91 -4.62 15.09
C ALA A 77 3.44 -6.05 15.32
N THR A 78 2.68 -6.86 16.05
CA THR A 78 3.06 -8.23 16.45
C THR A 78 2.19 -9.32 15.81
N GLY A 79 1.32 -8.95 14.84
CA GLY A 79 0.35 -9.87 14.24
C GLY A 79 -0.91 -10.09 15.09
N THR A 80 -1.03 -9.42 16.24
CA THR A 80 -2.25 -9.40 17.06
C THR A 80 -3.18 -8.27 16.60
N LEU A 81 -4.46 -8.33 17.01
CA LEU A 81 -5.41 -7.26 16.77
C LEU A 81 -4.87 -5.94 17.34
N ARG A 82 -4.79 -4.93 16.49
CA ARG A 82 -4.31 -3.60 16.84
C ARG A 82 -5.32 -2.55 16.37
N LEU A 83 -5.64 -1.63 17.26
CA LEU A 83 -6.48 -0.48 16.96
C LEU A 83 -5.58 0.75 16.82
N SER A 84 -5.65 1.43 15.66
CA SER A 84 -5.13 2.77 15.47
C SER A 84 -6.31 3.73 15.35
N TYR A 85 -6.24 4.89 16.01
CA TYR A 85 -7.32 5.87 15.98
C TYR A 85 -6.79 7.25 15.58
N GLY A 86 -7.66 8.09 15.03
CA GLY A 86 -7.31 9.41 14.55
C GLY A 86 -8.55 10.18 14.12
N ALA A 87 -8.32 11.39 13.60
CA ALA A 87 -9.36 12.27 13.06
C ALA A 87 -9.11 12.55 11.58
N ILE A 88 -10.15 12.97 10.86
CA ILE A 88 -10.01 13.53 9.51
C ILE A 88 -9.49 14.95 9.68
N GLU A 89 -8.26 15.20 9.23
CA GLU A 89 -7.58 16.49 9.40
C GLU A 89 -6.75 16.85 8.18
N THR A 90 -6.70 18.15 7.88
CA THR A 90 -5.76 18.74 6.93
C THR A 90 -4.33 18.65 7.42
N TYR A 91 -3.35 18.89 6.55
CA TYR A 91 -1.95 19.07 6.95
C TYR A 91 -1.28 20.14 6.07
N PRO A 92 -0.21 20.79 6.56
CA PRO A 92 0.55 21.75 5.79
C PRO A 92 1.23 21.07 4.60
N MET A 93 1.04 21.59 3.39
CA MET A 93 1.67 21.11 2.16
C MET A 93 1.96 22.28 1.24
N GLU A 94 3.22 22.45 0.83
CA GLU A 94 3.67 23.48 -0.14
C GLU A 94 3.15 24.89 0.15
N GLY A 95 3.19 25.32 1.41
CA GLY A 95 2.74 26.65 1.83
C GLY A 95 1.22 26.84 1.92
N THR A 96 0.44 25.76 1.77
CA THR A 96 -1.02 25.75 1.91
C THR A 96 -1.44 24.57 2.79
N LEU A 97 -2.72 24.21 2.78
CA LEU A 97 -3.27 23.04 3.46
C LEU A 97 -3.79 22.02 2.45
N ALA A 98 -3.33 20.79 2.57
CA ALA A 98 -3.93 19.67 1.84
C ALA A 98 -5.39 19.47 2.28
N GLN A 99 -6.30 19.36 1.33
CA GLN A 99 -7.71 19.09 1.63
C GLN A 99 -7.86 17.65 2.14
N PRO A 100 -8.72 17.40 3.15
CA PRO A 100 -8.85 16.08 3.73
C PRO A 100 -9.55 15.08 2.81
N PHE A 101 -10.27 15.52 1.79
CA PHE A 101 -10.94 14.68 0.81
C PHE A 101 -10.47 14.98 -0.60
N THR A 102 -10.36 13.95 -1.41
CA THR A 102 -10.32 14.04 -2.88
C THR A 102 -11.66 13.64 -3.46
N THR A 103 -11.93 14.01 -4.70
CA THR A 103 -13.16 13.67 -5.42
C THR A 103 -12.84 13.08 -6.78
N PHE A 104 -13.84 12.55 -7.49
CA PHE A 104 -13.65 12.12 -8.87
C PHE A 104 -13.28 13.27 -9.80
N ALA A 105 -13.71 14.52 -9.53
CA ALA A 105 -13.22 15.67 -10.28
C ALA A 105 -11.69 15.74 -10.25
N GLY A 106 -11.10 15.69 -9.05
CA GLY A 106 -9.65 15.73 -8.89
C GLY A 106 -8.92 14.55 -9.55
N LEU A 107 -9.53 13.35 -9.58
CA LEU A 107 -8.99 12.20 -10.31
C LEU A 107 -8.87 12.50 -11.81
N TYR A 108 -9.94 13.02 -12.43
CA TYR A 108 -9.94 13.33 -13.86
C TYR A 108 -9.06 14.52 -14.19
N ASP A 109 -9.07 15.58 -13.38
CA ASP A 109 -8.18 16.73 -13.58
C ASP A 109 -6.71 16.31 -13.54
N ARG A 110 -6.34 15.43 -12.63
CA ARG A 110 -4.98 14.88 -12.56
C ARG A 110 -4.65 14.06 -13.80
N ALA A 111 -5.56 13.20 -14.24
CA ALA A 111 -5.37 12.37 -15.43
C ALA A 111 -5.30 13.22 -16.71
N ASP A 112 -6.13 14.24 -16.84
CA ASP A 112 -6.14 15.15 -17.99
C ASP A 112 -4.85 16.01 -18.05
N ALA A 113 -4.35 16.45 -16.89
CA ALA A 113 -3.14 17.27 -16.81
C ALA A 113 -1.85 16.49 -17.06
N TRP A 114 -1.75 15.28 -16.53
CA TRP A 114 -0.50 14.51 -16.48
C TRP A 114 -0.49 13.26 -17.35
N GLY A 115 -1.66 12.68 -17.65
CA GLY A 115 -1.77 11.46 -18.47
C GLY A 115 -1.04 11.56 -19.82
N PRO A 116 -1.22 12.65 -20.59
CA PRO A 116 -0.55 12.83 -21.88
C PRO A 116 0.96 13.05 -21.79
N ARG A 117 1.47 13.44 -20.62
CA ARG A 117 2.88 13.80 -20.38
C ARG A 117 3.69 12.69 -19.70
N ALA A 118 3.04 11.67 -19.19
CA ALA A 118 3.71 10.59 -18.49
C ALA A 118 4.34 9.63 -19.50
N GLU A 119 5.66 9.50 -19.50
CA GLU A 119 6.41 8.63 -20.42
C GLU A 119 5.96 7.16 -20.35
N ASN A 120 5.48 6.70 -19.19
CA ASN A 120 5.03 5.33 -18.97
C ASN A 120 3.50 5.19 -18.87
N GLY A 121 2.74 6.25 -19.16
CA GLY A 121 1.27 6.25 -19.05
C GLY A 121 0.73 6.13 -17.62
N SER A 122 1.57 6.33 -16.58
CA SER A 122 1.22 6.11 -15.17
C SER A 122 0.03 6.94 -14.66
N TRP A 123 -0.28 8.05 -15.32
CA TRP A 123 -1.42 8.93 -14.99
C TRP A 123 -2.62 8.76 -15.93
N ALA A 124 -2.50 7.88 -16.94
CA ALA A 124 -3.59 7.63 -17.86
C ALA A 124 -4.66 6.75 -17.22
N LEU A 125 -5.91 7.18 -17.31
CA LEU A 125 -7.04 6.35 -16.87
C LEU A 125 -7.34 5.26 -17.89
N PRO A 126 -7.77 4.07 -17.43
CA PRO A 126 -8.29 3.03 -18.31
C PRO A 126 -9.45 3.55 -19.16
N GLU A 127 -9.61 3.00 -20.36
CA GLU A 127 -10.61 3.48 -21.32
C GLU A 127 -12.04 3.47 -20.77
N ARG A 128 -12.37 2.44 -19.99
CA ARG A 128 -13.69 2.35 -19.32
C ARG A 128 -13.97 3.57 -18.44
N TRP A 129 -12.97 4.08 -17.71
CA TRP A 129 -13.13 5.25 -16.85
C TRP A 129 -13.37 6.53 -17.66
N LYS A 130 -12.68 6.68 -18.80
CA LYS A 130 -12.87 7.83 -19.71
C LYS A 130 -14.28 7.83 -20.28
N GLN A 131 -14.76 6.69 -20.80
CA GLN A 131 -16.10 6.54 -21.37
C GLN A 131 -17.22 6.74 -20.35
N ARG A 132 -16.97 6.45 -19.08
CA ARG A 132 -17.97 6.51 -18.02
C ARG A 132 -17.95 7.83 -17.23
N ARG A 133 -17.02 8.75 -17.53
CA ARG A 133 -16.87 10.04 -16.83
C ARG A 133 -18.22 10.78 -16.69
N ALA A 134 -19.00 10.87 -17.74
CA ALA A 134 -20.28 11.59 -17.74
C ALA A 134 -21.39 10.94 -16.88
N LYS A 135 -21.20 9.69 -16.45
CA LYS A 135 -22.13 8.97 -15.58
C LYS A 135 -21.82 9.18 -14.10
N LEU A 136 -20.61 9.59 -13.76
CA LEU A 136 -20.16 9.76 -12.39
C LEU A 136 -20.63 11.11 -11.82
N ASN A 137 -21.00 11.12 -10.56
CA ASN A 137 -21.05 12.35 -9.80
C ASN A 137 -19.61 12.74 -9.43
N LEU A 138 -19.05 13.72 -10.15
CA LEU A 138 -17.66 14.15 -9.98
C LEU A 138 -17.37 14.77 -8.61
N SER A 139 -18.37 15.20 -7.85
CA SER A 139 -18.20 15.70 -6.48
C SER A 139 -18.21 14.61 -5.41
N THR A 140 -18.49 13.35 -5.78
CA THR A 140 -18.43 12.25 -4.83
C THR A 140 -17.01 12.09 -4.29
N PRO A 141 -16.84 12.01 -2.96
CA PRO A 141 -15.55 11.73 -2.34
C PRO A 141 -14.96 10.41 -2.84
N TYR A 142 -13.66 10.43 -3.09
CA TYR A 142 -12.91 9.29 -3.61
C TYR A 142 -11.97 8.71 -2.57
N ASN A 143 -11.09 9.56 -2.03
CA ASN A 143 -10.20 9.22 -0.92
C ASN A 143 -10.29 10.29 0.16
N TYR A 144 -9.86 9.94 1.37
CA TYR A 144 -9.69 10.90 2.45
C TYR A 144 -8.47 10.55 3.30
N ILE A 145 -8.06 11.50 4.12
CA ILE A 145 -6.90 11.39 5.00
C ILE A 145 -7.29 11.47 6.48
N THR A 146 -6.57 10.71 7.29
CA THR A 146 -6.74 10.71 8.76
C THR A 146 -5.40 10.75 9.47
N THR A 147 -5.41 11.12 10.75
CA THR A 147 -4.23 11.16 11.62
C THR A 147 -3.87 9.80 12.22
N ASN A 148 -4.47 8.71 11.77
CA ASN A 148 -4.08 7.37 12.19
C ASN A 148 -2.61 7.11 11.85
N ASP A 149 -1.89 6.47 12.76
CA ASP A 149 -0.58 5.91 12.45
C ASP A 149 -0.75 4.48 11.93
N ILE A 150 -0.24 4.23 10.73
CA ILE A 150 -0.26 2.93 10.07
C ILE A 150 1.13 2.50 9.63
N THR A 151 1.29 1.20 9.43
CA THR A 151 2.52 0.61 8.88
C THR A 151 2.18 -0.47 7.87
N GLY A 152 3.20 -1.05 7.22
CA GLY A 152 3.00 -2.17 6.31
C GLY A 152 2.19 -3.30 6.95
N GLY A 153 1.18 -3.80 6.24
CA GLY A 153 0.20 -4.76 6.73
C GLY A 153 -1.18 -4.14 7.05
N ASN A 154 -1.28 -2.82 7.20
CA ASN A 154 -2.57 -2.15 7.39
C ASN A 154 -3.38 -1.98 6.10
N SER A 155 -2.77 -2.19 4.92
CA SER A 155 -3.46 -2.06 3.63
C SER A 155 -4.69 -2.99 3.56
N GLY A 156 -5.86 -2.40 3.23
CA GLY A 156 -7.16 -3.07 3.23
C GLY A 156 -7.85 -3.15 4.59
N SER A 157 -7.24 -2.62 5.66
CA SER A 157 -7.87 -2.57 6.99
C SER A 157 -9.12 -1.69 6.97
N PRO A 158 -10.24 -2.13 7.60
CA PRO A 158 -11.43 -1.31 7.70
C PRO A 158 -11.20 -0.12 8.64
N ILE A 159 -11.71 1.03 8.23
CA ILE A 159 -11.86 2.18 9.11
C ILE A 159 -13.31 2.27 9.53
N VAL A 160 -13.53 2.33 10.83
CA VAL A 160 -14.85 2.42 11.42
C VAL A 160 -15.00 3.70 12.22
N ASN A 161 -16.20 4.27 12.22
CA ASN A 161 -16.53 5.40 13.08
C ASN A 161 -16.88 4.93 14.50
N ARG A 162 -17.24 5.86 15.37
CA ARG A 162 -17.63 5.55 16.77
C ARG A 162 -18.88 4.67 16.90
N ALA A 163 -19.71 4.64 15.86
CA ALA A 163 -20.91 3.78 15.82
C ALA A 163 -20.59 2.36 15.32
N GLY A 164 -19.34 2.08 14.91
CA GLY A 164 -18.95 0.80 14.34
C GLY A 164 -19.29 0.67 12.85
N GLU A 165 -19.68 1.76 12.18
CA GLU A 165 -20.00 1.75 10.75
C GLU A 165 -18.71 1.85 9.93
N LEU A 166 -18.63 1.08 8.83
CA LEU A 166 -17.52 1.13 7.89
C LEU A 166 -17.53 2.48 7.15
N VAL A 167 -16.47 3.26 7.34
CA VAL A 167 -16.31 4.59 6.74
C VAL A 167 -15.10 4.68 5.81
N GLY A 168 -14.32 3.62 5.67
CA GLY A 168 -13.18 3.59 4.76
C GLY A 168 -12.39 2.30 4.77
N LEU A 169 -11.47 2.22 3.81
CA LEU A 169 -10.44 1.18 3.75
C LEU A 169 -9.08 1.87 3.66
N ALA A 170 -8.23 1.65 4.67
CA ALA A 170 -6.86 2.18 4.66
C ALA A 170 -6.05 1.50 3.55
N PHE A 171 -5.23 2.25 2.80
CA PHE A 171 -4.40 1.65 1.75
C PHE A 171 -2.97 2.18 1.71
N ASP A 172 -2.71 3.40 2.16
CA ASP A 172 -1.36 3.99 2.09
C ASP A 172 -1.19 5.12 3.12
N GLY A 173 0.03 5.65 3.21
CA GLY A 173 0.37 6.89 3.90
C GLY A 173 0.70 8.01 2.90
N ASN A 174 0.59 9.27 3.32
CA ASN A 174 1.12 10.37 2.53
C ASN A 174 2.65 10.34 2.48
N ILE A 175 3.27 11.12 1.59
CA ILE A 175 4.74 11.12 1.44
C ILE A 175 5.45 11.57 2.71
N GLU A 176 4.84 12.46 3.47
CA GLU A 176 5.34 12.97 4.74
C GLU A 176 5.32 11.90 5.85
N SER A 177 4.60 10.79 5.65
CA SER A 177 4.58 9.65 6.58
C SER A 177 5.76 8.68 6.41
N LEU A 178 6.59 8.81 5.37
CA LEU A 178 7.74 7.93 5.14
C LEU A 178 8.69 7.82 6.35
N PRO A 179 8.99 8.92 7.09
CA PRO A 179 9.78 8.85 8.33
C PRO A 179 9.05 8.14 9.48
N GLY A 180 7.75 7.86 9.35
CA GLY A 180 6.90 7.23 10.37
C GLY A 180 7.39 5.86 10.85
N ARG A 181 8.24 5.18 10.08
CA ARG A 181 8.95 3.97 10.54
C ARG A 181 9.81 4.19 11.78
N TYR A 182 10.26 5.43 11.99
CA TYR A 182 11.15 5.81 13.08
C TYR A 182 10.50 6.78 14.05
N TYR A 183 9.69 7.70 13.52
CA TYR A 183 9.06 8.76 14.28
C TYR A 183 7.75 9.19 13.63
N TYR A 184 6.64 9.10 14.38
CA TYR A 184 5.33 9.61 13.94
C TYR A 184 5.24 11.11 14.26
N ASP A 185 5.01 11.94 13.23
CA ASP A 185 4.73 13.37 13.37
C ASP A 185 3.25 13.65 13.03
N GLY A 186 2.43 13.80 14.05
CA GLY A 186 1.01 14.07 13.88
C GLY A 186 0.66 15.36 13.13
N ARG A 187 1.62 16.26 12.93
CA ARG A 187 1.43 17.48 12.14
C ARG A 187 1.28 17.18 10.65
N THR A 188 2.02 16.20 10.16
CA THR A 188 2.15 15.93 8.72
C THR A 188 1.82 14.50 8.31
N ASN A 189 2.02 13.50 9.19
CA ASN A 189 1.69 12.12 8.87
C ASN A 189 0.18 11.93 8.69
N ARG A 190 -0.21 11.34 7.56
CA ARG A 190 -1.62 11.01 7.28
C ARG A 190 -1.75 9.62 6.67
N THR A 191 -2.74 8.89 7.15
CA THR A 191 -3.23 7.67 6.51
C THR A 191 -4.16 8.04 5.36
N LEU A 192 -3.99 7.41 4.22
CA LEU A 192 -4.86 7.54 3.06
C LEU A 192 -5.86 6.39 3.05
N SER A 193 -7.12 6.72 2.81
CA SER A 193 -8.22 5.75 2.83
C SER A 193 -9.16 5.96 1.66
N VAL A 194 -9.67 4.86 1.10
CA VAL A 194 -10.73 4.91 0.09
C VAL A 194 -12.05 5.19 0.79
N ASP A 195 -12.80 6.13 0.25
CA ASP A 195 -14.14 6.47 0.73
C ASP A 195 -15.18 5.45 0.21
N PRO A 196 -16.03 4.85 1.06
CA PRO A 196 -17.03 3.88 0.62
C PRO A 196 -18.03 4.45 -0.39
N ARG A 197 -18.32 5.75 -0.33
CA ARG A 197 -19.19 6.41 -1.32
C ARG A 197 -18.56 6.35 -2.72
N GLY A 198 -17.24 6.50 -2.80
CA GLY A 198 -16.50 6.33 -4.04
C GLY A 198 -16.56 4.89 -4.56
N ILE A 199 -16.46 3.90 -3.69
CA ILE A 199 -16.58 2.48 -4.05
C ILE A 199 -17.96 2.21 -4.65
N LEU A 200 -19.02 2.63 -3.98
CA LEU A 200 -20.40 2.41 -4.43
C LEU A 200 -20.68 3.12 -5.76
N GLU A 201 -20.20 4.35 -5.92
CA GLU A 201 -20.33 5.12 -7.16
C GLU A 201 -19.66 4.39 -8.34
N VAL A 202 -18.44 3.89 -8.13
CA VAL A 202 -17.66 3.17 -9.15
C VAL A 202 -18.32 1.84 -9.52
N LEU A 203 -18.78 1.06 -8.55
CA LEU A 203 -19.47 -0.19 -8.80
C LEU A 203 -20.72 0.03 -9.65
N ASN A 204 -21.51 1.06 -9.33
CA ASN A 204 -22.76 1.34 -10.05
C ASN A 204 -22.53 1.96 -11.43
N LYS A 205 -21.57 2.89 -11.58
CA LYS A 205 -21.46 3.75 -12.76
C LYS A 205 -20.33 3.38 -13.71
N VAL A 206 -19.23 2.82 -13.18
CA VAL A 206 -18.06 2.45 -13.99
C VAL A 206 -18.09 0.97 -14.33
N PHE A 207 -18.34 0.10 -13.35
CA PHE A 207 -18.23 -1.35 -13.53
C PHE A 207 -19.55 -2.05 -13.88
N ASP A 208 -20.67 -1.32 -13.88
CA ASP A 208 -22.02 -1.89 -14.11
C ASP A 208 -22.32 -3.10 -13.19
N ALA A 209 -21.91 -2.98 -11.92
CA ALA A 209 -22.06 -4.02 -10.90
C ALA A 209 -22.98 -3.59 -9.74
N PRO A 210 -24.24 -3.19 -10.01
CA PRO A 210 -25.16 -2.72 -8.98
C PRO A 210 -25.52 -3.82 -7.96
N HIS A 211 -25.40 -5.10 -8.35
CA HIS A 211 -25.60 -6.22 -7.44
C HIS A 211 -24.56 -6.22 -6.29
N LEU A 212 -23.30 -5.93 -6.58
CA LEU A 212 -22.25 -5.80 -5.56
C LEU A 212 -22.47 -4.55 -4.69
N ALA A 213 -22.86 -3.43 -5.30
CA ALA A 213 -23.19 -2.23 -4.55
C ALA A 213 -24.34 -2.48 -3.57
N LYS A 214 -25.37 -3.26 -3.99
CA LYS A 214 -26.48 -3.67 -3.13
C LYS A 214 -26.03 -4.59 -1.99
N GLU A 215 -25.18 -5.58 -2.28
CA GLU A 215 -24.63 -6.49 -1.27
C GLU A 215 -23.85 -5.74 -0.19
N LEU A 216 -23.13 -4.69 -0.57
CA LEU A 216 -22.40 -3.81 0.36
C LEU A 216 -23.30 -2.81 1.12
N GLY A 217 -24.62 -2.91 0.99
CA GLY A 217 -25.57 -2.02 1.68
C GLY A 217 -25.76 -0.66 1.00
N GLY A 218 -25.32 -0.51 -0.25
CA GLY A 218 -25.36 0.74 -1.03
C GLY A 218 -26.71 1.06 -1.68
N THR A 219 -27.79 0.41 -1.26
CA THR A 219 -29.13 0.71 -1.75
C THR A 219 -30.01 1.23 -0.63
N ARG A 220 -30.04 2.49 -0.45
CA ARG A 220 -31.21 3.22 0.02
C ARG A 220 -31.50 4.38 -0.91
#